data_a9c1f83bedba5e07c8da8c8a4292c997
#
_entry.id   a9c1f83bedba5e07c8da8c8a4292c997
#
_cell.length_a   1.000
_cell.length_b   1.000
_cell.length_c   1.000
_cell.angle_alpha   90.00
_cell.angle_beta   90.00
_cell.angle_gamma   90.00
#
_symmetry.space_group_name_H-M   'P 1'
#
loop_
_entity.id
_entity.type
_entity.pdbx_description
1 polymer ?
#
loop_
_entity_poly.entity_id
_entity_poly.type
_entity_poly.pdbx_seq_one_letter_code
_entity_poly.pdbx_strand_id
1 'polypeptide(L)' 'IFMPVSTSSIQRGDVIYYRGHIAIALGGGLMIDSWPHQGVGIHPISARGNVIGAARPFI' A
#
# COMPACT_ATOMS: atom_id res chain seq x y z
N ILE A 1 -14.32 0.72 -8.90
CA ILE A 1 -14.85 0.38 -7.57
C ILE A 1 -13.72 -0.23 -6.73
N PHE A 2 -13.59 0.22 -5.49
CA PHE A 2 -12.63 -0.31 -4.55
C PHE A 2 -13.36 -1.06 -3.45
N MET A 3 -12.92 -2.29 -3.16
CA MET A 3 -13.48 -3.09 -2.08
C MET A 3 -12.54 -3.08 -0.89
N PRO A 4 -13.04 -2.86 0.34
CA PRO A 4 -12.19 -2.93 1.52
C PRO A 4 -11.53 -4.31 1.66
N VAL A 5 -10.28 -4.32 2.10
CA VAL A 5 -9.50 -5.54 2.34
C VAL A 5 -8.94 -5.47 3.76
N SER A 6 -8.95 -6.60 4.45
CA SER A 6 -8.29 -6.69 5.75
C SER A 6 -6.79 -6.39 5.59
N THR A 7 -6.23 -5.60 6.50
CA THR A 7 -4.81 -5.29 6.48
C THR A 7 -3.91 -6.50 6.68
N SER A 8 -4.48 -7.62 7.15
CA SER A 8 -3.77 -8.90 7.25
C SER A 8 -3.84 -9.73 5.97
N SER A 9 -4.57 -9.27 4.96
CA SER A 9 -4.80 -10.02 3.71
C SER A 9 -4.43 -9.21 2.47
N ILE A 10 -3.49 -8.29 2.59
CA ILE A 10 -3.06 -7.44 1.48
C ILE A 10 -2.37 -8.29 0.42
N GLN A 11 -2.80 -8.12 -0.83
CA GLN A 11 -2.27 -8.83 -2.00
C GLN A 11 -1.72 -7.84 -3.01
N ARG A 12 -0.89 -8.33 -3.91
CA ARG A 12 -0.37 -7.52 -5.01
C ARG A 12 -1.50 -6.83 -5.76
N GLY A 13 -1.32 -5.54 -6.01
CA GLY A 13 -2.31 -4.70 -6.69
C GLY A 13 -3.28 -3.99 -5.75
N ASP A 14 -3.30 -4.34 -4.46
CA ASP A 14 -4.12 -3.65 -3.49
C ASP A 14 -3.55 -2.26 -3.19
N VAL A 15 -4.43 -1.31 -2.92
CA VAL A 15 -4.06 0.03 -2.46
C VAL A 15 -3.92 -0.01 -0.94
N ILE A 16 -2.83 0.54 -0.43
CA ILE A 16 -2.52 0.57 0.99
C ILE A 16 -2.64 2.02 1.48
N TYR A 17 -3.38 2.24 2.55
CA TYR A 17 -3.57 3.55 3.14
C TYR A 17 -2.79 3.69 4.43
N TYR A 18 -2.04 4.77 4.50
CA TYR A 18 -1.36 5.25 5.70
C TYR A 18 -1.91 6.63 6.04
N ARG A 19 -1.62 7.12 7.22
CA ARG A 19 -1.96 8.50 7.57
C ARG A 19 -1.18 9.47 6.69
N GLY A 20 -1.88 10.14 5.79
CA GLY A 20 -1.26 11.10 4.87
C GLY A 20 -0.40 10.48 3.77
N HIS A 21 -0.59 9.17 3.48
CA HIS A 21 0.21 8.49 2.47
C HIS A 21 -0.56 7.32 1.86
N ILE A 22 -0.25 7.00 0.62
CA ILE A 22 -0.87 5.91 -0.12
C ILE A 22 0.21 5.14 -0.90
N ALA A 23 0.01 3.84 -1.04
CA ALA A 23 0.94 2.97 -1.77
C ALA A 23 0.18 1.86 -2.49
N ILE A 24 0.87 1.14 -3.37
CA ILE A 24 0.34 -0.02 -4.06
C ILE A 24 1.15 -1.24 -3.65
N ALA A 25 0.47 -2.29 -3.18
CA ALA A 25 1.12 -3.51 -2.77
C ALA A 25 1.70 -4.27 -3.95
N LEU A 26 2.89 -4.81 -3.78
CA LEU A 26 3.56 -5.66 -4.78
C LEU A 26 3.54 -7.13 -4.41
N GLY A 27 3.04 -7.47 -3.24
CA GLY A 27 3.13 -8.82 -2.68
C GLY A 27 4.40 -8.99 -1.86
N GLY A 28 4.46 -10.05 -1.06
CA GLY A 28 5.65 -10.36 -0.27
C GLY A 28 6.04 -9.31 0.76
N GLY A 29 5.10 -8.49 1.21
CA GLY A 29 5.37 -7.42 2.17
C GLY A 29 6.02 -6.18 1.57
N LEU A 30 6.04 -6.06 0.25
CA LEU A 30 6.61 -4.91 -0.46
C LEU A 30 5.51 -4.03 -1.05
N MET A 31 5.85 -2.75 -1.24
CA MET A 31 4.98 -1.77 -1.88
C MET A 31 5.76 -0.89 -2.84
N ILE A 32 5.06 -0.28 -3.79
CA ILE A 32 5.59 0.82 -4.59
C ILE A 32 4.86 2.10 -4.18
N ASP A 33 5.62 3.16 -3.93
CA ASP A 33 5.10 4.45 -3.51
C ASP A 33 6.08 5.57 -3.83
N SER A 34 5.65 6.81 -3.59
CA SER A 34 6.50 7.98 -3.83
C SER A 34 6.83 8.64 -2.49
N TRP A 35 8.11 8.80 -2.20
CA TRP A 35 8.61 9.45 -1.00
C TRP A 35 9.12 10.86 -1.31
N PRO A 36 8.91 11.83 -0.41
CA PRO A 36 9.46 13.17 -0.59
C PRO A 36 10.97 13.11 -0.83
N HIS A 37 11.42 13.90 -1.79
CA HIS A 37 12.84 14.05 -2.18
C HIS A 37 13.50 12.79 -2.76
N GLN A 38 12.77 11.67 -2.82
CA GLN A 38 13.30 10.41 -3.36
C GLN A 38 12.55 9.93 -4.60
N GLY A 39 11.29 10.36 -4.74
CA GLY A 39 10.43 9.92 -5.82
C GLY A 39 9.89 8.51 -5.63
N VAL A 40 9.53 7.87 -6.73
CA VAL A 40 8.91 6.54 -6.73
C VAL A 40 9.97 5.46 -6.44
N GLY A 41 9.62 4.53 -5.58
CA GLY A 41 10.50 3.42 -5.23
C GLY A 41 9.76 2.26 -4.61
N ILE A 42 10.48 1.16 -4.38
CA ILE A 42 9.96 -0.04 -3.74
C ILE A 42 10.48 -0.09 -2.32
N HIS A 43 9.56 -0.26 -1.37
CA HIS A 43 9.87 -0.26 0.05
C HIS A 43 9.08 -1.35 0.76
N PRO A 44 9.54 -1.81 1.93
CA PRO A 44 8.72 -2.65 2.79
C PRO A 44 7.46 -1.91 3.24
N ILE A 45 6.34 -2.62 3.33
CA ILE A 45 5.07 -2.03 3.81
C ILE A 45 5.24 -1.42 5.20
N SER A 46 6.07 -2.03 6.04
CA SER A 46 6.35 -1.55 7.40
C SER A 46 7.16 -0.25 7.45
N ALA A 47 7.72 0.21 6.33
CA ALA A 47 8.64 1.35 6.32
C ALA A 47 7.96 2.70 6.57
N ARG A 48 6.62 2.79 6.41
CA ARG A 48 5.86 4.04 6.59
C ARG A 48 5.01 4.04 7.86
N GLY A 49 5.24 3.12 8.78
CA GLY A 49 4.48 3.04 10.01
C GLY A 49 3.24 2.16 9.86
N ASN A 50 2.17 2.50 10.59
CA ASN A 50 0.99 1.68 10.64
C ASN A 50 0.11 1.83 9.41
N VAL A 51 -0.25 0.71 8.80
CA VAL A 51 -1.27 0.65 7.76
C VAL A 51 -2.63 0.88 8.42
N ILE A 52 -3.39 1.87 7.94
CA ILE A 52 -4.71 2.17 8.49
C ILE A 52 -5.84 1.52 7.69
N GLY A 53 -5.56 1.02 6.50
CA GLY A 53 -6.55 0.35 5.68
C GLY A 53 -5.96 -0.12 4.37
N ALA A 54 -6.74 -0.92 3.66
CA ALA A 54 -6.40 -1.36 2.32
C ALA A 54 -7.67 -1.56 1.50
N ALA A 55 -7.54 -1.47 0.19
CA ALA A 55 -8.65 -1.68 -0.72
C ALA A 55 -8.18 -2.37 -2.00
N ARG A 56 -9.07 -3.17 -2.57
CA ARG A 56 -8.80 -3.88 -3.81
C ARG A 56 -9.60 -3.26 -4.94
N PRO A 57 -8.94 -2.76 -5.98
CA PRO A 57 -9.64 -2.20 -7.13
C PRO A 57 -10.29 -3.32 -7.94
N PHE A 58 -11.50 -3.05 -8.45
CA PHE A 58 -12.20 -3.89 -9.40
C PHE A 58 -12.48 -3.12 -10.66
N ILE A 59 -12.43 -3.82 -11.74
CA ILE A 59 -12.79 -3.28 -13.05
C ILE A 59 -14.26 -3.62 -13.35
#